data_62fab95734046836e6ed49890cb203e6
#
_entry.id   62fab95734046836e6ed49890cb203e6
#
_cell.length_a   1.000
_cell.length_b   1.000
_cell.length_c   1.000
_cell.angle_alpha   90.00
_cell.angle_beta   90.00
_cell.angle_gamma   90.00
#
_symmetry.space_group_name_H-M   'P 1'
#
loop_
_entity.id
_entity.type
_entity.pdbx_description
1 polymer ?
#
loop_
_entity_poly.entity_id
_entity_poly.type
_entity_poly.pdbx_seq_one_letter_code
_entity_poly.pdbx_strand_id
1 'polypeptide(L)'
;MGVFVFLPLVLPLTAWPIARLAEQHLHPRTATRMLTGVAAVMAVCSTVCLALVMVVGTAQLPGNPLPDGWSDPEVRAAVPYDEVVGKAAIPALCAVLLVCTRSLWRHVRTRRQAHRALAGLPDTEVAVLPDGTPYAYALPGTGRRRGRVVVTTDLLGRLAPAERRALFAHERAHLCDG
;
A
#
# COMPACT_ATOMS: atom_id res chain seq x y z
N MET A 1 -7.82 -20.73 -25.63
CA MET A 1 -7.90 -19.30 -25.26
C MET A 1 -7.84 -19.01 -23.74
N GLY A 2 -8.02 -20.00 -22.87
CA GLY A 2 -8.10 -19.83 -21.42
C GLY A 2 -6.85 -19.34 -20.66
N VAL A 3 -5.66 -19.39 -21.27
CA VAL A 3 -4.40 -18.99 -20.62
C VAL A 3 -4.35 -17.48 -20.31
N PHE A 4 -5.07 -16.67 -21.07
CA PHE A 4 -5.12 -15.21 -20.87
C PHE A 4 -5.76 -14.77 -19.53
N VAL A 5 -6.56 -15.65 -18.90
CA VAL A 5 -7.16 -15.40 -17.57
C VAL A 5 -6.06 -15.26 -16.50
N PHE A 6 -4.93 -15.93 -16.64
CA PHE A 6 -3.82 -15.88 -15.70
C PHE A 6 -2.86 -14.71 -15.94
N LEU A 7 -2.97 -14.04 -17.07
CA LEU A 7 -2.05 -12.97 -17.47
C LEU A 7 -2.01 -11.82 -16.42
N PRO A 8 -3.14 -11.31 -15.90
CA PRO A 8 -3.14 -10.28 -14.84
C PRO A 8 -2.54 -10.77 -13.52
N LEU A 9 -2.48 -12.08 -13.27
CA LEU A 9 -1.88 -12.65 -12.07
C LEU A 9 -0.36 -12.81 -12.20
N VAL A 10 0.13 -13.04 -13.43
CA VAL A 10 1.56 -13.23 -13.71
C VAL A 10 2.28 -11.92 -14.01
N LEU A 11 1.61 -10.94 -14.63
CA LEU A 11 2.16 -9.63 -14.97
C LEU A 11 2.85 -8.91 -13.81
N PRO A 12 2.33 -8.91 -12.56
CA PRO A 12 3.01 -8.29 -11.43
C PRO A 12 4.42 -8.84 -11.17
N LEU A 13 4.67 -10.11 -11.50
CA LEU A 13 5.98 -10.74 -11.32
C LEU A 13 7.02 -10.17 -12.31
N THR A 14 6.59 -9.71 -13.49
CA THR A 14 7.45 -9.09 -14.51
C THR A 14 7.71 -7.60 -14.22
N ALA A 15 6.99 -7.00 -13.29
CA ALA A 15 7.16 -5.58 -12.96
C ALA A 15 8.49 -5.28 -12.28
N TRP A 16 9.13 -6.26 -11.62
CA TRP A 16 10.38 -6.05 -10.89
C TRP A 16 11.55 -5.57 -11.78
N PRO A 17 11.89 -6.19 -12.92
CA PRO A 17 12.95 -5.66 -13.78
C PRO A 17 12.60 -4.30 -14.37
N ILE A 18 11.33 -4.05 -14.68
CA ILE A 18 10.87 -2.74 -15.18
C ILE A 18 11.04 -1.66 -14.11
N ALA A 19 10.72 -1.96 -12.86
CA ALA A 19 10.90 -1.05 -11.74
C ALA A 19 12.37 -0.69 -11.55
N ARG A 20 13.28 -1.66 -11.59
CA ARG A 20 14.72 -1.42 -11.51
C ARG A 20 15.25 -0.52 -12.63
N LEU A 21 14.77 -0.73 -13.84
CA LEU A 21 15.17 0.10 -14.99
C LEU A 21 14.65 1.54 -14.83
N ALA A 22 13.42 1.71 -14.36
CA ALA A 22 12.83 3.02 -14.11
C ALA A 22 13.58 3.81 -13.01
N GLU A 23 14.00 3.13 -11.94
CA GLU A 23 14.79 3.74 -10.85
C GLU A 23 16.14 4.30 -11.35
N GLN A 24 16.74 3.66 -12.35
CA GLN A 24 18.05 4.07 -12.89
C GLN A 24 17.98 5.25 -13.86
N HIS A 25 16.84 5.45 -14.54
CA HIS A 25 16.73 6.40 -15.66
C HIS A 25 15.77 7.57 -15.38
N LEU A 26 14.92 7.48 -14.37
CA LEU A 26 13.92 8.50 -14.07
C LEU A 26 14.26 9.28 -12.80
N HIS A 27 13.85 10.56 -12.79
CA HIS A 27 13.91 11.35 -11.56
C HIS A 27 13.12 10.67 -10.43
N PRO A 28 13.65 10.57 -9.20
CA PRO A 28 13.05 9.77 -8.11
C PRO A 28 11.55 10.00 -7.87
N ARG A 29 11.11 11.26 -7.91
CA ARG A 29 9.68 11.61 -7.75
C ARG A 29 8.80 11.05 -8.86
N THR A 30 9.27 11.15 -10.11
CA THR A 30 8.55 10.65 -11.28
C THR A 30 8.51 9.12 -11.26
N ALA A 31 9.65 8.48 -10.96
CA ALA A 31 9.73 7.03 -10.82
C ALA A 31 8.75 6.52 -9.77
N THR A 32 8.73 7.11 -8.58
CA THR A 32 7.83 6.70 -7.49
C THR A 32 6.36 6.84 -7.90
N ARG A 33 5.96 7.98 -8.47
CA ARG A 33 4.56 8.20 -8.89
C ARG A 33 4.13 7.22 -9.98
N MET A 34 4.95 7.04 -11.01
CA MET A 34 4.66 6.12 -12.11
C MET A 34 4.59 4.67 -11.62
N LEU A 35 5.59 4.23 -10.84
CA LEU A 35 5.63 2.86 -10.33
C LEU A 35 4.46 2.58 -9.38
N THR A 36 4.12 3.54 -8.51
CA THR A 36 2.94 3.41 -7.63
C THR A 36 1.65 3.33 -8.43
N GLY A 37 1.49 4.16 -9.47
CA GLY A 37 0.32 4.12 -10.35
C GLY A 37 0.19 2.79 -11.08
N VAL A 38 1.27 2.30 -11.69
CA VAL A 38 1.31 1.00 -12.37
C VAL A 38 1.01 -0.13 -11.38
N ALA A 39 1.66 -0.13 -10.21
CA ALA A 39 1.41 -1.14 -9.17
C ALA A 39 -0.04 -1.16 -8.70
N ALA A 40 -0.66 0.01 -8.53
CA ALA A 40 -2.08 0.12 -8.14
C ALA A 40 -3.01 -0.46 -9.22
N VAL A 41 -2.79 -0.12 -10.49
CA VAL A 41 -3.57 -0.67 -11.60
C VAL A 41 -3.42 -2.19 -11.67
N MET A 42 -2.19 -2.70 -11.60
CA MET A 42 -1.93 -4.15 -11.62
C MET A 42 -2.57 -4.86 -10.44
N ALA A 43 -2.51 -4.28 -9.23
CA ALA A 43 -3.14 -4.85 -8.04
C ALA A 43 -4.66 -4.93 -8.19
N VAL A 44 -5.30 -3.88 -8.72
CA VAL A 44 -6.75 -3.89 -8.98
C VAL A 44 -7.10 -4.94 -10.02
N CYS A 45 -6.41 -4.98 -11.17
CA CYS A 45 -6.66 -5.96 -12.22
C CYS A 45 -6.49 -7.40 -11.71
N SER A 46 -5.41 -7.68 -10.96
CA SER A 46 -5.16 -9.00 -10.39
C SER A 46 -6.23 -9.40 -9.37
N THR A 47 -6.65 -8.47 -8.53
CA THR A 47 -7.69 -8.73 -7.52
C THR A 47 -9.04 -8.99 -8.18
N VAL A 48 -9.42 -8.21 -9.20
CA VAL A 48 -10.66 -8.42 -9.97
C VAL A 48 -10.61 -9.77 -10.69
N CYS A 49 -9.50 -10.09 -11.34
CA CYS A 49 -9.34 -11.38 -12.01
C CYS A 49 -9.47 -12.56 -11.01
N LEU A 50 -8.82 -12.45 -9.85
CA LEU A 50 -8.91 -13.45 -8.80
C LEU A 50 -10.33 -13.58 -8.25
N ALA A 51 -11.07 -12.48 -8.12
CA ALA A 51 -12.47 -12.48 -7.71
C ALA A 51 -13.37 -13.16 -8.74
N LEU A 52 -13.16 -12.91 -10.04
CA LEU A 52 -13.90 -13.59 -11.11
C LEU A 52 -13.64 -15.09 -11.12
N VAL A 53 -12.38 -15.50 -10.98
CA VAL A 53 -12.01 -16.93 -10.89
C VAL A 53 -12.62 -17.57 -9.63
N MET A 54 -12.67 -16.84 -8.51
CA MET A 54 -13.33 -17.30 -7.27
C MET A 54 -14.83 -17.55 -7.50
N VAL A 55 -15.51 -16.67 -8.26
CA VAL A 55 -16.94 -16.85 -8.59
C VAL A 55 -17.17 -18.17 -9.33
N VAL A 56 -16.32 -18.50 -10.31
CA VAL A 56 -16.37 -19.79 -11.01
C VAL A 56 -16.15 -20.95 -10.05
N GLY A 57 -15.26 -20.81 -9.07
CA GLY A 57 -14.99 -21.84 -8.06
C GLY A 57 -16.12 -22.02 -7.06
N THR A 58 -16.73 -20.92 -6.59
CA THR A 58 -17.85 -20.99 -5.64
C THR A 58 -19.10 -21.58 -6.27
N ALA A 59 -19.33 -21.33 -7.54
CA ALA A 59 -20.45 -21.92 -8.29
C ALA A 59 -20.41 -23.46 -8.38
N GLN A 60 -19.26 -24.08 -8.10
CA GLN A 60 -19.08 -25.54 -8.10
C GLN A 60 -19.20 -26.19 -6.72
N LEU A 61 -19.44 -25.40 -5.66
CA LEU A 61 -19.60 -25.92 -4.32
C LEU A 61 -21.03 -26.46 -4.09
N PRO A 62 -21.21 -27.59 -3.39
CA PRO A 62 -22.53 -28.08 -3.05
C PRO A 62 -23.22 -27.08 -2.11
N GLY A 63 -24.48 -26.73 -2.43
CA GLY A 63 -25.23 -25.70 -1.70
C GLY A 63 -24.91 -24.26 -2.09
N ASN A 64 -24.41 -24.08 -3.28
CA ASN A 64 -24.06 -22.78 -3.88
C ASN A 64 -25.20 -21.77 -3.77
N PRO A 65 -24.96 -20.56 -3.18
CA PRO A 65 -25.95 -19.48 -3.11
C PRO A 65 -26.01 -18.63 -4.40
N LEU A 66 -25.14 -18.89 -5.40
CA LEU A 66 -25.06 -18.10 -6.62
C LEU A 66 -26.08 -18.57 -7.66
N PRO A 67 -26.59 -17.66 -8.53
CA PRO A 67 -27.49 -18.03 -9.61
C PRO A 67 -26.86 -19.08 -10.56
N ASP A 68 -27.68 -20.03 -11.03
CA ASP A 68 -27.22 -21.12 -11.90
C ASP A 68 -26.49 -20.64 -13.18
N GLY A 69 -26.88 -19.48 -13.72
CA GLY A 69 -26.24 -18.90 -14.90
C GLY A 69 -24.76 -18.48 -14.69
N TRP A 70 -24.27 -18.40 -13.44
CA TRP A 70 -22.87 -18.10 -13.15
C TRP A 70 -21.97 -19.34 -13.18
N SER A 71 -22.56 -20.51 -13.24
CA SER A 71 -21.89 -21.81 -13.44
C SER A 71 -22.00 -22.34 -14.86
N ASP A 72 -22.36 -21.50 -15.83
CA ASP A 72 -22.53 -21.86 -17.24
C ASP A 72 -21.28 -22.62 -17.76
N PRO A 73 -21.46 -23.75 -18.43
CA PRO A 73 -20.38 -24.54 -19.01
C PRO A 73 -19.43 -23.75 -19.93
N GLU A 74 -19.91 -22.74 -20.66
CA GLU A 74 -19.09 -21.88 -21.51
C GLU A 74 -18.12 -21.03 -20.67
N VAL A 75 -18.58 -20.47 -19.56
CA VAL A 75 -17.73 -19.68 -18.64
C VAL A 75 -16.67 -20.56 -18.00
N ARG A 76 -17.03 -21.78 -17.62
CA ARG A 76 -16.11 -22.77 -17.05
C ARG A 76 -15.06 -23.24 -18.07
N ALA A 77 -15.45 -23.48 -19.30
CA ALA A 77 -14.54 -23.86 -20.38
C ALA A 77 -13.50 -22.76 -20.71
N ALA A 78 -13.77 -21.50 -20.36
CA ALA A 78 -12.83 -20.40 -20.52
C ALA A 78 -11.69 -20.41 -19.48
N VAL A 79 -11.84 -21.13 -18.36
CA VAL A 79 -10.86 -21.22 -17.28
C VAL A 79 -10.22 -22.62 -17.28
N PRO A 80 -8.93 -22.74 -17.65
CA PRO A 80 -8.24 -24.05 -17.59
C PRO A 80 -8.18 -24.54 -16.15
N TYR A 81 -8.48 -25.83 -15.95
CA TYR A 81 -8.54 -26.46 -14.63
C TYR A 81 -9.49 -25.74 -13.66
N ASP A 82 -10.65 -25.29 -14.15
CA ASP A 82 -11.64 -24.47 -13.45
C ASP A 82 -11.95 -24.95 -12.02
N GLU A 83 -12.05 -26.24 -11.82
CA GLU A 83 -12.32 -26.84 -10.50
C GLU A 83 -11.20 -26.58 -9.49
N VAL A 84 -9.95 -26.79 -9.86
CA VAL A 84 -8.80 -26.63 -8.95
C VAL A 84 -8.49 -25.16 -8.77
N VAL A 85 -8.41 -24.41 -9.87
CA VAL A 85 -8.06 -22.99 -9.86
C VAL A 85 -9.15 -22.15 -9.18
N GLY A 86 -10.41 -22.45 -9.47
CA GLY A 86 -11.55 -21.78 -8.85
C GLY A 86 -11.58 -21.97 -7.33
N LYS A 87 -11.42 -23.22 -6.88
CA LYS A 87 -11.36 -23.52 -5.43
C LYS A 87 -10.13 -22.89 -4.75
N ALA A 88 -8.97 -22.88 -5.42
CA ALA A 88 -7.75 -22.24 -4.91
C ALA A 88 -7.86 -20.70 -4.86
N ALA A 89 -8.65 -20.09 -5.73
CA ALA A 89 -8.87 -18.66 -5.75
C ALA A 89 -9.59 -18.15 -4.49
N ILE A 90 -10.42 -18.98 -3.85
CA ILE A 90 -11.14 -18.63 -2.61
C ILE A 90 -10.15 -18.28 -1.48
N PRO A 91 -9.28 -19.21 -1.03
CA PRO A 91 -8.32 -18.92 0.02
C PRO A 91 -7.30 -17.86 -0.42
N ALA A 92 -6.94 -17.80 -1.71
CA ALA A 92 -6.04 -16.78 -2.22
C ALA A 92 -6.63 -15.37 -2.08
N LEU A 93 -7.88 -15.16 -2.46
CA LEU A 93 -8.55 -13.87 -2.30
C LEU A 93 -8.73 -13.51 -0.82
N CYS A 94 -9.11 -14.47 0.02
CA CYS A 94 -9.17 -14.27 1.47
C CYS A 94 -7.83 -13.83 2.05
N ALA A 95 -6.73 -14.45 1.63
CA ALA A 95 -5.38 -14.09 2.04
C ALA A 95 -5.01 -12.66 1.61
N VAL A 96 -5.29 -12.28 0.36
CA VAL A 96 -5.07 -10.91 -0.16
C VAL A 96 -5.85 -9.90 0.68
N LEU A 97 -7.14 -10.12 0.91
CA LEU A 97 -7.98 -9.23 1.69
C LEU A 97 -7.49 -9.10 3.15
N LEU A 98 -7.08 -10.22 3.75
CA LEU A 98 -6.53 -10.23 5.10
C LEU A 98 -5.22 -9.42 5.20
N VAL A 99 -4.30 -9.62 4.25
CA VAL A 99 -3.02 -8.89 4.20
C VAL A 99 -3.27 -7.40 3.99
N CYS A 100 -4.14 -7.02 3.06
CA CYS A 100 -4.49 -5.64 2.79
C CYS A 100 -5.13 -4.96 4.01
N THR A 101 -6.11 -5.62 4.63
CA THR A 101 -6.79 -5.11 5.83
C THR A 101 -5.82 -4.94 6.99
N ARG A 102 -4.97 -5.94 7.23
CA ARG A 102 -3.95 -5.90 8.29
C ARG A 102 -2.92 -4.78 8.03
N SER A 103 -2.48 -4.61 6.78
CA SER A 103 -1.54 -3.55 6.39
C SER A 103 -2.16 -2.16 6.60
N LEU A 104 -3.38 -1.97 6.12
CA LEU A 104 -4.13 -0.72 6.31
C LEU A 104 -4.35 -0.42 7.80
N TRP A 105 -4.77 -1.43 8.58
CA TRP A 105 -4.97 -1.27 10.01
C TRP A 105 -3.69 -0.88 10.74
N ARG A 106 -2.55 -1.53 10.42
CA ARG A 106 -1.24 -1.17 10.95
C ARG A 106 -0.89 0.27 10.61
N HIS A 107 -1.04 0.66 9.34
CA HIS A 107 -0.76 2.01 8.88
C HIS A 107 -1.59 3.07 9.61
N VAL A 108 -2.90 2.86 9.70
CA VAL A 108 -3.83 3.74 10.43
C VAL A 108 -3.48 3.80 11.92
N ARG A 109 -3.17 2.65 12.53
CA ARG A 109 -2.78 2.58 13.94
C ARG A 109 -1.50 3.37 14.22
N THR A 110 -0.46 3.18 13.39
CA THR A 110 0.82 3.91 13.53
C THR A 110 0.60 5.42 13.39
N ARG A 111 -0.16 5.84 12.38
CA ARG A 111 -0.52 7.25 12.22
C ARG A 111 -1.28 7.82 13.42
N ARG A 112 -2.26 7.08 13.94
CA ARG A 112 -3.02 7.48 15.12
C ARG A 112 -2.14 7.57 16.37
N GLN A 113 -1.21 6.65 16.55
CA GLN A 113 -0.25 6.67 17.66
C GLN A 113 0.67 7.88 17.56
N ALA A 114 1.23 8.18 16.39
CA ALA A 114 2.04 9.37 16.17
C ALA A 114 1.27 10.66 16.49
N HIS A 115 0.02 10.79 16.01
CA HIS A 115 -0.80 11.94 16.36
C HIS A 115 -1.19 12.02 17.84
N ARG A 116 -1.36 10.89 18.53
CA ARG A 116 -1.63 10.86 19.97
C ARG A 116 -0.41 11.26 20.80
N ALA A 117 0.79 10.85 20.40
CA ALA A 117 2.03 11.26 21.04
C ALA A 117 2.24 12.79 21.03
N LEU A 118 1.65 13.45 20.03
CA LEU A 118 1.67 14.91 19.91
C LEU A 118 0.44 15.60 20.55
N ALA A 119 -0.49 14.82 21.13
CA ALA A 119 -1.66 15.37 21.79
C ALA A 119 -1.21 16.09 23.08
N GLY A 120 -1.54 17.36 23.20
CA GLY A 120 -1.12 18.19 24.34
C GLY A 120 0.08 19.10 24.06
N LEU A 121 0.79 18.91 22.93
CA LEU A 121 1.79 19.87 22.50
C LEU A 121 1.14 21.03 21.72
N PRO A 122 1.70 22.26 21.84
CA PRO A 122 1.22 23.42 21.09
C PRO A 122 1.11 23.11 19.58
N ASP A 123 0.13 23.72 18.91
CA ASP A 123 -0.08 23.51 17.45
C ASP A 123 0.92 24.33 16.62
N THR A 124 2.21 24.04 16.84
CA THR A 124 3.35 24.63 16.15
C THR A 124 3.82 23.75 15.01
N GLU A 125 4.50 24.35 14.04
CA GLU A 125 5.09 23.65 12.90
C GLU A 125 6.13 22.59 13.33
N VAL A 126 6.82 22.85 14.44
CA VAL A 126 7.83 21.96 15.02
C VAL A 126 7.35 21.50 16.38
N ALA A 127 7.26 20.20 16.59
CA ALA A 127 6.96 19.57 17.86
C ALA A 127 8.24 18.96 18.44
N VAL A 128 8.62 19.40 19.65
CA VAL A 128 9.79 18.88 20.36
C VAL A 128 9.30 17.87 21.39
N LEU A 129 9.75 16.61 21.25
CA LEU A 129 9.45 15.53 22.18
C LEU A 129 10.57 15.40 23.21
N PRO A 130 10.28 15.32 24.51
CA PRO A 130 11.25 15.03 25.54
C PRO A 130 11.62 13.52 25.52
N ASP A 131 12.54 13.15 24.61
CA ASP A 131 13.01 11.76 24.45
C ASP A 131 14.55 11.76 24.41
N GLY A 132 15.14 10.78 25.08
CA GLY A 132 16.58 10.55 25.10
C GLY A 132 17.11 9.80 23.85
N THR A 133 16.23 9.43 22.92
CA THR A 133 16.62 8.80 21.64
C THR A 133 16.66 9.85 20.53
N PRO A 134 17.79 10.00 19.80
CA PRO A 134 17.89 11.03 18.77
C PRO A 134 17.14 10.61 17.50
N TYR A 135 16.02 11.26 17.19
CA TYR A 135 15.31 11.13 15.92
C TYR A 135 14.56 12.40 15.53
N ALA A 136 14.32 12.54 14.23
CA ALA A 136 13.41 13.51 13.64
C ALA A 136 12.63 12.86 12.51
N TYR A 137 11.42 13.34 12.27
CA TYR A 137 10.61 12.94 11.12
C TYR A 137 9.53 13.97 10.79
N ALA A 138 9.15 14.03 9.53
CA ALA A 138 8.01 14.78 9.07
C ALA A 138 6.72 13.97 9.27
N LEU A 139 5.77 14.49 10.07
CA LEU A 139 4.45 13.90 10.24
C LEU A 139 3.46 14.59 9.30
N PRO A 140 2.96 13.91 8.26
CA PRO A 140 2.00 14.51 7.34
C PRO A 140 0.72 14.94 8.04
N GLY A 141 0.13 16.02 7.58
CA GLY A 141 -1.16 16.49 8.06
C GLY A 141 -2.27 15.48 7.78
N THR A 142 -3.34 15.52 8.55
CA THR A 142 -4.52 14.68 8.37
C THR A 142 -5.78 15.52 8.48
N GLY A 143 -6.51 15.66 7.38
CA GLY A 143 -7.74 16.45 7.35
C GLY A 143 -7.48 17.92 7.69
N ARG A 144 -7.98 18.39 8.85
CA ARG A 144 -7.82 19.78 9.32
C ARG A 144 -6.51 20.06 10.04
N ARG A 145 -5.71 19.04 10.36
CA ARG A 145 -4.43 19.20 11.06
C ARG A 145 -3.31 19.40 10.04
N ARG A 146 -2.49 20.44 10.27
CA ARG A 146 -1.30 20.71 9.46
C ARG A 146 -0.24 19.65 9.71
N GLY A 147 0.62 19.41 8.71
CA GLY A 147 1.81 18.59 8.87
C GLY A 147 2.79 19.27 9.84
N ARG A 148 3.58 18.47 10.56
CA ARG A 148 4.54 18.94 11.56
C ARG A 148 5.87 18.22 11.43
N VAL A 149 6.94 18.93 11.74
CA VAL A 149 8.26 18.33 11.99
C VAL A 149 8.34 17.92 13.45
N VAL A 150 8.58 16.65 13.71
CA VAL A 150 8.78 16.12 15.06
C VAL A 150 10.27 15.91 15.28
N VAL A 151 10.80 16.40 16.39
CA VAL A 151 12.23 16.28 16.75
C VAL A 151 12.37 16.03 18.24
N THR A 152 13.37 15.26 18.64
CA THR A 152 13.65 14.98 20.04
C THR A 152 14.62 15.97 20.66
N THR A 153 14.51 16.17 21.96
CA THR A 153 15.43 17.04 22.73
C THR A 153 16.87 16.56 22.62
N ASP A 154 17.10 15.23 22.64
CA ASP A 154 18.44 14.66 22.53
C ASP A 154 19.08 14.95 21.15
N LEU A 155 18.32 14.81 20.06
CA LEU A 155 18.81 15.18 18.72
C LEU A 155 19.16 16.67 18.64
N LEU A 156 18.26 17.54 19.13
CA LEU A 156 18.53 18.98 19.13
C LEU A 156 19.78 19.34 19.95
N GLY A 157 20.02 18.64 21.06
CA GLY A 157 21.20 18.86 21.89
C GLY A 157 22.52 18.48 21.20
N ARG A 158 22.48 17.53 20.27
CA ARG A 158 23.66 17.03 19.55
C ARG A 158 24.00 17.83 18.29
N LEU A 159 23.05 18.59 17.73
CA LEU A 159 23.23 19.31 16.49
C LEU A 159 23.68 20.75 16.71
N ALA A 160 24.67 21.19 15.91
CA ALA A 160 25.06 22.59 15.81
C ALA A 160 23.95 23.45 15.14
N PRO A 161 23.91 24.78 15.35
CA PRO A 161 22.85 25.63 14.79
C PRO A 161 22.70 25.55 13.27
N ALA A 162 23.78 25.33 12.52
CA ALA A 162 23.74 25.16 11.07
C ALA A 162 23.09 23.82 10.68
N GLU A 163 23.42 22.75 11.39
CA GLU A 163 22.86 21.41 11.17
C GLU A 163 21.36 21.35 11.50
N ARG A 164 20.92 22.03 12.59
CA ARG A 164 19.49 22.17 12.90
C ARG A 164 18.72 22.84 11.77
N ARG A 165 19.28 23.93 11.17
CA ARG A 165 18.64 24.59 10.03
C ARG A 165 18.52 23.66 8.82
N ALA A 166 19.58 22.91 8.53
CA ALA A 166 19.58 21.95 7.44
C ALA A 166 18.55 20.82 7.66
N LEU A 167 18.49 20.26 8.88
CA LEU A 167 17.51 19.26 9.27
C LEU A 167 16.07 19.77 9.08
N PHE A 168 15.75 20.95 9.62
CA PHE A 168 14.41 21.51 9.47
C PHE A 168 14.05 21.82 8.01
N ALA A 169 14.98 22.28 7.21
CA ALA A 169 14.75 22.49 5.79
C ALA A 169 14.46 21.17 5.06
N HIS A 170 15.18 20.10 5.40
CA HIS A 170 14.99 18.77 4.86
C HIS A 170 13.60 18.20 5.23
N GLU A 171 13.24 18.23 6.52
CA GLU A 171 11.95 17.70 6.99
C GLU A 171 10.75 18.52 6.46
N ARG A 172 10.91 19.85 6.30
CA ARG A 172 9.88 20.68 5.66
C ARG A 172 9.66 20.32 4.18
N ALA A 173 10.72 20.00 3.46
CA ALA A 173 10.59 19.53 2.08
C ALA A 173 9.71 18.29 1.99
N HIS A 174 9.85 17.36 2.93
CA HIS A 174 8.98 16.17 3.02
C HIS A 174 7.50 16.51 3.31
N LEU A 175 7.22 17.58 4.07
CA LEU A 175 5.84 18.03 4.30
C LEU A 175 5.20 18.67 3.06
N CYS A 176 6.00 19.30 2.20
CA CYS A 176 5.52 19.93 0.98
C CYS A 176 5.33 18.93 -0.17
N ASP A 177 6.02 17.79 -0.12
CA ASP A 177 6.04 16.78 -1.18
C ASP A 177 4.99 15.67 -0.97
N GLY A 178 4.29 15.59 0.14
CA GLY A 178 3.22 14.65 0.51
C GLY A 178 1.86 15.29 0.43
#